data_f57e28f50eb0c4e64210d3a22e7aeb39
#
_entry.id   f57e28f50eb0c4e64210d3a22e7aeb39
#
_cell.length_a   1.000
_cell.length_b   1.000
_cell.length_c   1.000
_cell.angle_alpha   90.00
_cell.angle_beta   90.00
_cell.angle_gamma   90.00
#
_symmetry.space_group_name_H-M   'P 1'
#
loop_
_entity.id
_entity.type
_entity.pdbx_description
1 polymer ?
#
loop_
_entity_poly.entity_id
_entity_poly.type
_entity_poly.pdbx_seq_one_letter_code
_entity_poly.pdbx_strand_id
1 'polypeptide(L)'
;QSMAIRNGLGYVVVNNSGIIFVIDLDTFELKGMIEGLLSPRYIHFLSDEKAYVTDLYAWHITIINPKTFEITGRIDVKIPGKNQPSTEQMVQYGDFVFTNCWSYDNKILVIDTRTDSVVKYIEVGKQPTSLALDRFGKIWTVTDGGYPGSPYGQEAPGLYRIDAATQQVDRAFMFRFGDRASEVCLNGTRDTLYFIKDHVWRMDVRSESLPEKP
;
A
#
# COMPACT_ATOMS: atom_id res chain seq x y z
N GLN A 1 1.98 -6.41 12.32
CA GLN A 1 1.23 -5.54 11.43
C GLN A 1 0.99 -6.20 10.08
N SER A 2 2.02 -6.69 9.43
CA SER A 2 1.92 -7.45 8.19
C SER A 2 2.94 -8.59 8.17
N MET A 3 2.80 -9.47 7.21
CA MET A 3 3.76 -10.54 6.96
C MET A 3 3.92 -10.72 5.45
N ALA A 4 5.13 -10.98 5.01
CA ALA A 4 5.42 -11.34 3.63
C ALA A 4 6.30 -12.59 3.60
N ILE A 5 6.17 -13.37 2.52
CA ILE A 5 6.92 -14.62 2.32
C ILE A 5 7.82 -14.46 1.10
N ARG A 6 9.09 -14.84 1.26
CA ARG A 6 10.07 -14.88 0.17
C ARG A 6 11.10 -15.97 0.40
N ASN A 7 11.33 -16.84 -0.59
CA ASN A 7 12.38 -17.87 -0.58
C ASN A 7 12.38 -18.75 0.69
N GLY A 8 11.20 -19.23 1.14
CA GLY A 8 11.07 -20.05 2.33
C GLY A 8 11.19 -19.29 3.67
N LEU A 9 11.34 -17.97 3.62
CA LEU A 9 11.40 -17.12 4.80
C LEU A 9 10.12 -16.31 4.97
N GLY A 10 9.67 -16.18 6.22
CA GLY A 10 8.58 -15.31 6.65
C GLY A 10 9.14 -14.02 7.28
N TYR A 11 8.76 -12.87 6.72
CA TYR A 11 9.14 -11.54 7.22
C TYR A 11 7.96 -10.98 8.01
N VAL A 12 8.04 -11.02 9.34
CA VAL A 12 6.99 -10.57 10.25
C VAL A 12 7.26 -9.11 10.63
N VAL A 13 6.46 -8.20 10.09
CA VAL A 13 6.61 -6.76 10.32
C VAL A 13 5.87 -6.36 11.58
N VAL A 14 6.59 -5.86 12.59
CA VAL A 14 6.03 -5.48 13.90
C VAL A 14 6.21 -3.99 14.13
N ASN A 15 5.16 -3.22 13.85
CA ASN A 15 5.23 -1.76 13.81
C ASN A 15 5.65 -1.11 15.13
N ASN A 16 5.08 -1.51 16.26
CA ASN A 16 5.36 -0.88 17.55
C ASN A 16 6.77 -1.15 18.10
N SER A 17 7.40 -2.25 17.67
CA SER A 17 8.78 -2.55 18.06
C SER A 17 9.82 -2.02 17.08
N GLY A 18 9.41 -1.52 15.92
CA GLY A 18 10.33 -1.04 14.89
C GLY A 18 11.22 -2.14 14.29
N ILE A 19 10.75 -3.38 14.30
CA ILE A 19 11.53 -4.57 13.92
C ILE A 19 10.77 -5.38 12.88
N ILE A 20 11.50 -6.01 11.96
CA ILE A 20 11.02 -7.12 11.14
C ILE A 20 11.77 -8.38 11.60
N PHE A 21 11.02 -9.37 12.09
CA PHE A 21 11.58 -10.69 12.38
C PHE A 21 11.56 -11.54 11.11
N VAL A 22 12.67 -12.23 10.86
CA VAL A 22 12.79 -13.15 9.73
C VAL A 22 12.86 -14.57 10.27
N ILE A 23 11.88 -15.38 9.90
CA ILE A 23 11.73 -16.77 10.37
C ILE A 23 11.81 -17.74 9.20
N ASP A 24 12.38 -18.88 9.42
CA ASP A 24 12.32 -20.01 8.52
C ASP A 24 10.92 -20.63 8.56
N LEU A 25 10.29 -20.85 7.41
CA LEU A 25 8.90 -21.34 7.37
C LEU A 25 8.78 -22.86 7.57
N ASP A 26 9.87 -23.61 7.40
CA ASP A 26 9.87 -25.05 7.62
C ASP A 26 10.11 -25.40 9.10
N THR A 27 11.05 -24.69 9.74
CA THR A 27 11.47 -24.96 11.13
C THR A 27 10.87 -23.99 12.16
N PHE A 28 10.32 -22.86 11.73
CA PHE A 28 9.88 -21.72 12.54
C PHE A 28 10.97 -21.11 13.43
N GLU A 29 12.24 -21.35 13.08
CA GLU A 29 13.38 -20.75 13.76
C GLU A 29 13.63 -19.31 13.31
N LEU A 30 14.06 -18.47 14.23
CA LEU A 30 14.52 -17.12 13.92
C LEU A 30 15.82 -17.18 13.10
N LYS A 31 15.80 -16.59 11.90
CA LYS A 31 16.98 -16.48 11.02
C LYS A 31 17.69 -15.12 11.15
N GLY A 32 16.95 -14.08 11.52
CA GLY A 32 17.51 -12.75 11.72
C GLY A 32 16.47 -11.70 12.00
N MET A 33 16.91 -10.47 12.14
CA MET A 33 16.07 -9.32 12.41
C MET A 33 16.55 -8.13 11.57
N ILE A 34 15.61 -7.27 11.17
CA ILE A 34 15.90 -5.97 10.58
C ILE A 34 15.43 -4.94 11.60
N GLU A 35 16.38 -4.21 12.15
CA GLU A 35 16.16 -3.24 13.22
C GLU A 35 16.41 -1.80 12.75
N GLY A 36 16.08 -0.81 13.57
CA GLY A 36 16.31 0.61 13.27
C GLY A 36 15.23 1.23 12.38
N LEU A 37 14.07 0.58 12.30
CA LEU A 37 12.83 1.11 11.73
C LEU A 37 12.07 1.92 12.80
N LEU A 38 11.13 2.77 12.39
CA LEU A 38 10.35 3.57 13.34
C LEU A 38 9.01 2.90 13.64
N SER A 39 8.19 2.74 12.62
CA SER A 39 6.89 2.08 12.69
C SER A 39 6.58 1.37 11.35
N PRO A 40 7.32 0.27 11.06
CA PRO A 40 7.25 -0.39 9.77
C PRO A 40 5.85 -0.97 9.52
N ARG A 41 5.40 -0.89 8.26
CA ARG A 41 4.05 -1.29 7.87
C ARG A 41 4.03 -2.50 6.95
N TYR A 42 4.67 -2.39 5.79
CA TYR A 42 4.70 -3.44 4.76
C TYR A 42 6.09 -3.55 4.17
N ILE A 43 6.42 -4.74 3.70
CA ILE A 43 7.62 -5.02 2.93
C ILE A 43 7.23 -5.40 1.51
N HIS A 44 7.92 -4.85 0.51
CA HIS A 44 7.77 -5.16 -0.90
C HIS A 44 9.11 -5.54 -1.51
N PHE A 45 9.20 -6.76 -2.04
CA PHE A 45 10.44 -7.29 -2.62
C PHE A 45 10.57 -6.90 -4.09
N LEU A 46 11.65 -6.22 -4.43
CA LEU A 46 12.03 -5.92 -5.82
C LEU A 46 12.92 -7.03 -6.40
N SER A 47 13.80 -7.57 -5.57
CA SER A 47 14.68 -8.70 -5.89
C SER A 47 15.02 -9.47 -4.62
N ASP A 48 15.92 -10.44 -4.72
CA ASP A 48 16.43 -11.16 -3.55
C ASP A 48 17.39 -10.31 -2.69
N GLU A 49 17.89 -9.20 -3.24
CA GLU A 49 18.85 -8.32 -2.58
C GLU A 49 18.30 -6.90 -2.34
N LYS A 50 17.05 -6.62 -2.76
CA LYS A 50 16.43 -5.31 -2.61
C LYS A 50 14.95 -5.40 -2.28
N ALA A 51 14.55 -4.78 -1.18
CA ALA A 51 13.14 -4.60 -0.82
C ALA A 51 12.91 -3.22 -0.21
N TYR A 52 11.68 -2.75 -0.34
CA TYR A 52 11.20 -1.52 0.29
C TYR A 52 10.37 -1.86 1.53
N VAL A 53 10.56 -1.07 2.59
CA VAL A 53 9.77 -1.14 3.82
C VAL A 53 9.10 0.20 4.04
N THR A 54 7.77 0.22 4.00
CA THR A 54 6.98 1.42 4.32
C THR A 54 6.90 1.62 5.83
N ASP A 55 6.67 2.86 6.23
CA ASP A 55 6.64 3.26 7.63
C ASP A 55 5.53 4.29 7.88
N LEU A 56 4.85 4.18 9.03
CA LEU A 56 3.75 5.05 9.39
C LEU A 56 4.22 6.47 9.79
N TYR A 57 5.40 6.57 10.41
CA TYR A 57 5.88 7.82 11.01
C TYR A 57 7.23 8.29 10.49
N ALA A 58 7.92 7.51 9.65
CA ALA A 58 9.17 7.94 9.04
C ALA A 58 8.92 8.85 7.83
N TRP A 59 9.81 9.82 7.61
CA TRP A 59 9.84 10.66 6.41
C TRP A 59 10.50 9.98 5.21
N HIS A 60 10.66 8.66 5.28
CA HIS A 60 11.29 7.87 4.24
C HIS A 60 10.72 6.45 4.21
N ILE A 61 10.80 5.83 3.05
CA ILE A 61 10.70 4.39 2.87
C ILE A 61 12.10 3.82 3.02
N THR A 62 12.26 2.78 3.85
CA THR A 62 13.57 2.13 4.07
C THR A 62 13.85 1.13 2.97
N ILE A 63 15.08 1.15 2.43
CA ILE A 63 15.57 0.13 1.50
C ILE A 63 16.38 -0.88 2.31
N ILE A 64 16.09 -2.15 2.14
CA ILE A 64 16.79 -3.24 2.82
C ILE A 64 17.32 -4.26 1.82
N ASN A 65 18.36 -4.99 2.24
CA ASN A 65 18.78 -6.21 1.59
C ASN A 65 18.14 -7.42 2.31
N PRO A 66 17.17 -8.12 1.71
CA PRO A 66 16.51 -9.27 2.35
C PRO A 66 17.45 -10.45 2.64
N LYS A 67 18.58 -10.53 1.95
CA LYS A 67 19.55 -11.64 2.09
C LYS A 67 20.50 -11.44 3.26
N THR A 68 20.87 -10.18 3.55
CA THR A 68 21.77 -9.84 4.66
C THR A 68 21.06 -9.25 5.87
N PHE A 69 19.75 -8.90 5.72
CA PHE A 69 18.89 -8.24 6.72
C PHE A 69 19.36 -6.82 7.09
N GLU A 70 20.14 -6.18 6.23
CA GLU A 70 20.71 -4.85 6.46
C GLU A 70 19.87 -3.76 5.78
N ILE A 71 19.84 -2.58 6.39
CA ILE A 71 19.36 -1.36 5.77
C ILE A 71 20.43 -0.85 4.80
N THR A 72 20.06 -0.70 3.53
CA THR A 72 20.99 -0.28 2.46
C THR A 72 20.72 1.13 1.95
N GLY A 73 19.57 1.72 2.26
CA GLY A 73 19.23 3.06 1.79
C GLY A 73 17.88 3.56 2.31
N ARG A 74 17.49 4.74 1.83
CA ARG A 74 16.23 5.38 2.16
C ARG A 74 15.71 6.19 0.97
N ILE A 75 14.40 6.19 0.77
CA ILE A 75 13.70 7.02 -0.21
C ILE A 75 12.99 8.13 0.55
N ASP A 76 13.37 9.38 0.34
CA ASP A 76 12.68 10.53 0.94
C ASP A 76 11.26 10.63 0.36
N VAL A 77 10.25 10.65 1.25
CA VAL A 77 8.84 10.81 0.89
C VAL A 77 8.29 12.17 1.33
N LYS A 78 9.15 13.06 1.81
CA LYS A 78 8.77 14.38 2.28
C LYS A 78 8.23 15.26 1.15
N ILE A 79 7.04 15.80 1.36
CA ILE A 79 6.44 16.77 0.46
C ILE A 79 6.51 18.14 1.12
N PRO A 80 7.22 19.15 0.54
CA PRO A 80 7.29 20.47 1.12
C PRO A 80 5.92 21.09 1.38
N GLY A 81 5.72 21.61 2.60
CA GLY A 81 4.46 22.26 3.00
C GLY A 81 3.28 21.30 3.22
N LYS A 82 3.51 20.00 3.24
CA LYS A 82 2.49 18.97 3.53
C LYS A 82 2.83 18.20 4.79
N ASN A 83 1.82 17.54 5.35
CA ASN A 83 2.04 16.59 6.42
C ASN A 83 2.86 15.40 5.92
N GLN A 84 3.47 14.70 6.87
CA GLN A 84 4.23 13.49 6.58
C GLN A 84 3.34 12.45 5.91
N PRO A 85 3.72 11.91 4.75
CA PRO A 85 3.04 10.77 4.15
C PRO A 85 3.17 9.53 5.04
N SER A 86 2.05 8.92 5.38
CA SER A 86 1.98 7.64 6.11
C SER A 86 1.93 6.50 5.11
N THR A 87 3.07 6.03 4.66
CA THR A 87 3.15 5.01 3.61
C THR A 87 2.73 3.63 4.12
N GLU A 88 1.90 2.96 3.35
CA GLU A 88 1.28 1.68 3.69
C GLU A 88 1.59 0.60 2.65
N GLN A 89 0.58 -0.03 2.07
CA GLN A 89 0.74 -1.11 1.10
C GLN A 89 1.44 -0.65 -0.17
N MET A 90 2.09 -1.59 -0.83
CA MET A 90 2.78 -1.36 -2.10
C MET A 90 2.35 -2.37 -3.15
N VAL A 91 2.22 -1.89 -4.39
CA VAL A 91 2.10 -2.72 -5.59
C VAL A 91 3.10 -2.25 -6.64
N GLN A 92 3.55 -3.14 -7.51
CA GLN A 92 4.54 -2.83 -8.55
C GLN A 92 3.98 -3.06 -9.94
N TYR A 93 4.22 -2.09 -10.82
CA TYR A 93 3.97 -2.21 -12.25
C TYR A 93 5.20 -1.72 -13.04
N GLY A 94 5.86 -2.64 -13.73
CA GLY A 94 7.14 -2.36 -14.40
C GLY A 94 8.20 -1.85 -13.42
N ASP A 95 8.82 -0.73 -13.75
CA ASP A 95 9.85 -0.09 -12.93
C ASP A 95 9.26 0.82 -11.82
N PHE A 96 7.96 0.85 -11.64
CA PHE A 96 7.30 1.73 -10.68
C PHE A 96 6.64 0.96 -9.55
N VAL A 97 6.90 1.40 -8.32
CA VAL A 97 6.18 0.98 -7.12
C VAL A 97 5.21 2.09 -6.71
N PHE A 98 3.98 1.69 -6.40
CA PHE A 98 2.92 2.56 -5.93
C PHE A 98 2.66 2.25 -4.47
N THR A 99 2.56 3.27 -3.61
CA THR A 99 2.20 3.11 -2.20
C THR A 99 1.14 4.10 -1.79
N ASN A 100 0.12 3.64 -1.07
CA ASN A 100 -0.91 4.52 -0.54
C ASN A 100 -0.42 5.22 0.73
N CYS A 101 -0.89 6.46 0.93
CA CYS A 101 -0.65 7.26 2.12
C CYS A 101 -1.97 7.39 2.89
N TRP A 102 -2.09 6.61 3.96
CA TRP A 102 -3.36 6.49 4.65
C TRP A 102 -3.64 7.65 5.62
N SER A 103 -2.78 7.87 6.62
CA SER A 103 -3.13 8.72 7.76
C SER A 103 -3.10 10.20 7.39
N TYR A 104 -4.28 10.84 7.40
CA TYR A 104 -4.44 12.25 7.09
C TYR A 104 -3.93 12.67 5.71
N ASP A 105 -4.01 11.77 4.75
CA ASP A 105 -3.51 12.01 3.40
C ASP A 105 -4.56 11.57 2.35
N ASN A 106 -4.30 11.87 1.09
CA ASN A 106 -5.16 11.54 -0.04
C ASN A 106 -4.33 11.13 -1.28
N LYS A 107 -3.14 10.56 -1.07
CA LYS A 107 -2.20 10.33 -2.16
C LYS A 107 -1.78 8.88 -2.31
N ILE A 108 -1.45 8.55 -3.55
CA ILE A 108 -0.64 7.40 -3.91
C ILE A 108 0.70 7.95 -4.41
N LEU A 109 1.81 7.57 -3.77
CA LEU A 109 3.14 7.90 -4.25
C LEU A 109 3.56 6.94 -5.33
N VAL A 110 4.26 7.44 -6.34
CA VAL A 110 4.88 6.64 -7.41
C VAL A 110 6.40 6.74 -7.25
N ILE A 111 7.04 5.60 -7.09
CA ILE A 111 8.48 5.46 -6.86
C ILE A 111 9.10 4.80 -8.09
N ASP A 112 10.10 5.43 -8.69
CA ASP A 112 10.94 4.80 -9.73
C ASP A 112 11.99 3.93 -9.04
N THR A 113 11.96 2.62 -9.27
CA THR A 113 12.85 1.64 -8.64
C THR A 113 14.29 1.67 -9.15
N ARG A 114 14.53 2.36 -10.28
CA ARG A 114 15.87 2.54 -10.87
C ARG A 114 16.64 3.66 -10.19
N THR A 115 15.92 4.67 -9.69
CA THR A 115 16.51 5.85 -9.04
C THR A 115 16.23 5.91 -7.54
N ASP A 116 15.38 5.00 -7.02
CA ASP A 116 14.92 4.98 -5.63
C ASP A 116 14.39 6.36 -5.18
N SER A 117 13.50 6.93 -5.98
CA SER A 117 12.95 8.26 -5.71
C SER A 117 11.46 8.34 -6.04
N VAL A 118 10.74 9.18 -5.29
CA VAL A 118 9.35 9.54 -5.59
C VAL A 118 9.35 10.45 -6.81
N VAL A 119 8.67 10.02 -7.88
CA VAL A 119 8.61 10.74 -9.16
C VAL A 119 7.25 11.38 -9.42
N LYS A 120 6.21 10.95 -8.70
CA LYS A 120 4.85 11.46 -8.88
C LYS A 120 3.97 11.23 -7.66
N TYR A 121 2.94 12.05 -7.53
CA TYR A 121 1.83 11.90 -6.60
C TYR A 121 0.53 11.79 -7.39
N ILE A 122 -0.31 10.81 -7.07
CA ILE A 122 -1.64 10.63 -7.65
C ILE A 122 -2.65 10.96 -6.55
N GLU A 123 -3.48 11.97 -6.76
CA GLU A 123 -4.52 12.32 -5.81
C GLU A 123 -5.73 11.40 -5.96
N VAL A 124 -6.24 10.92 -4.83
CA VAL A 124 -7.45 10.12 -4.68
C VAL A 124 -8.29 10.72 -3.54
N GLY A 125 -9.32 10.05 -3.10
CA GLY A 125 -10.05 10.47 -1.90
C GLY A 125 -9.24 10.31 -0.62
N LYS A 126 -9.76 10.84 0.49
CA LYS A 126 -9.10 10.83 1.79
C LYS A 126 -8.90 9.43 2.32
N GLN A 127 -7.72 9.23 2.88
CA GLN A 127 -7.30 8.03 3.59
C GLN A 127 -7.45 6.75 2.74
N PRO A 128 -6.67 6.61 1.63
CA PRO A 128 -6.61 5.36 0.89
C PRO A 128 -6.05 4.25 1.78
N THR A 129 -6.79 3.14 1.94
CA THR A 129 -6.49 2.12 2.96
C THR A 129 -5.67 0.96 2.44
N SER A 130 -5.79 0.63 1.16
CA SER A 130 -5.15 -0.56 0.56
C SER A 130 -4.95 -0.42 -0.93
N LEU A 131 -4.11 -1.28 -1.53
CA LEU A 131 -3.82 -1.32 -2.96
C LEU A 131 -3.91 -2.74 -3.52
N ALA A 132 -4.45 -2.87 -4.73
CA ALA A 132 -4.40 -4.11 -5.49
C ALA A 132 -4.14 -3.82 -6.98
N LEU A 133 -3.23 -4.59 -7.61
CA LEU A 133 -2.91 -4.48 -9.04
C LEU A 133 -3.57 -5.61 -9.80
N ASP A 134 -4.49 -5.29 -10.70
CA ASP A 134 -5.18 -6.28 -11.51
C ASP A 134 -4.35 -6.76 -12.72
N ARG A 135 -4.86 -7.77 -13.41
CA ARG A 135 -4.18 -8.37 -14.58
C ARG A 135 -4.11 -7.46 -15.80
N PHE A 136 -4.86 -6.38 -15.83
CA PHE A 136 -4.92 -5.42 -16.94
C PHE A 136 -4.08 -4.16 -16.67
N GLY A 137 -3.28 -4.17 -15.58
CA GLY A 137 -2.42 -3.04 -15.23
C GLY A 137 -3.18 -1.89 -14.57
N LYS A 138 -4.33 -2.17 -13.95
CA LYS A 138 -5.07 -1.18 -13.16
C LYS A 138 -4.81 -1.39 -11.68
N ILE A 139 -4.54 -0.32 -10.98
CA ILE A 139 -4.38 -0.30 -9.53
C ILE A 139 -5.70 0.16 -8.93
N TRP A 140 -6.19 -0.61 -7.97
CA TRP A 140 -7.39 -0.34 -7.23
C TRP A 140 -7.04 0.09 -5.81
N THR A 141 -7.73 1.12 -5.32
CA THR A 141 -7.65 1.57 -3.93
C THR A 141 -9.03 1.97 -3.44
N VAL A 142 -9.31 1.71 -2.19
CA VAL A 142 -10.51 2.19 -1.51
C VAL A 142 -10.10 3.26 -0.50
N THR A 143 -10.87 4.33 -0.41
CA THR A 143 -10.68 5.40 0.57
C THR A 143 -11.75 5.32 1.62
N ASP A 144 -11.42 5.55 2.90
CA ASP A 144 -12.39 5.54 3.99
C ASP A 144 -13.10 6.89 4.18
N GLY A 145 -12.63 7.95 3.52
CA GLY A 145 -13.19 9.29 3.54
C GLY A 145 -12.89 10.09 4.81
N GLY A 146 -12.09 9.56 5.72
CA GLY A 146 -11.81 10.16 7.02
C GLY A 146 -12.89 9.83 8.06
N TYR A 147 -12.85 10.50 9.21
CA TYR A 147 -13.77 10.23 10.32
C TYR A 147 -14.38 11.53 10.87
N PRO A 148 -15.55 11.45 11.56
CA PRO A 148 -16.18 12.61 12.17
C PRO A 148 -15.24 13.28 13.18
N GLY A 149 -15.05 14.60 13.04
CA GLY A 149 -14.15 15.39 13.90
C GLY A 149 -12.67 15.33 13.50
N SER A 150 -12.33 14.70 12.39
CA SER A 150 -10.99 14.75 11.85
C SER A 150 -10.55 16.19 11.55
N PRO A 151 -9.35 16.63 11.96
CA PRO A 151 -8.82 17.96 11.62
C PRO A 151 -8.64 18.16 10.12
N TYR A 152 -8.61 17.08 9.33
CA TYR A 152 -8.51 17.11 7.86
C TYR A 152 -9.88 17.04 7.18
N GLY A 153 -10.96 17.09 7.97
CA GLY A 153 -12.33 16.95 7.48
C GLY A 153 -12.69 15.54 7.09
N GLN A 154 -13.93 15.38 6.66
CA GLN A 154 -14.51 14.13 6.21
C GLN A 154 -15.13 14.31 4.83
N GLU A 155 -15.13 13.27 4.01
CA GLU A 155 -15.79 13.19 2.72
C GLU A 155 -16.44 11.83 2.51
N ALA A 156 -17.18 11.66 1.42
CA ALA A 156 -17.70 10.35 1.04
C ALA A 156 -16.53 9.42 0.68
N PRO A 157 -16.51 8.18 1.18
CA PRO A 157 -15.52 7.20 0.75
C PRO A 157 -15.72 6.82 -0.71
N GLY A 158 -14.73 6.19 -1.32
CA GLY A 158 -14.80 5.78 -2.72
C GLY A 158 -13.85 4.67 -3.09
N LEU A 159 -14.15 4.02 -4.21
CA LEU A 159 -13.27 3.06 -4.86
C LEU A 159 -12.68 3.71 -6.10
N TYR A 160 -11.37 3.79 -6.18
CA TYR A 160 -10.62 4.43 -7.26
C TYR A 160 -9.88 3.39 -8.08
N ARG A 161 -9.90 3.59 -9.40
CA ARG A 161 -9.08 2.83 -10.34
C ARG A 161 -8.05 3.76 -10.97
N ILE A 162 -6.80 3.34 -10.93
CA ILE A 162 -5.65 4.08 -11.46
C ILE A 162 -5.06 3.26 -12.60
N ASP A 163 -4.85 3.86 -13.75
CA ASP A 163 -4.07 3.26 -14.82
C ASP A 163 -2.58 3.32 -14.46
N ALA A 164 -1.96 2.16 -14.26
CA ALA A 164 -0.56 2.09 -13.81
C ALA A 164 0.43 2.59 -14.86
N ALA A 165 0.11 2.46 -16.15
CA ALA A 165 0.99 2.89 -17.23
C ALA A 165 0.98 4.42 -17.40
N THR A 166 -0.19 5.05 -17.33
CA THR A 166 -0.31 6.52 -17.43
C THR A 166 -0.18 7.22 -16.09
N GLN A 167 -0.27 6.45 -14.99
CA GLN A 167 -0.23 6.96 -13.62
C GLN A 167 -1.30 8.03 -13.36
N GLN A 168 -2.53 7.74 -13.78
CA GLN A 168 -3.67 8.64 -13.64
C GLN A 168 -4.89 7.87 -13.13
N VAL A 169 -5.72 8.53 -12.32
CA VAL A 169 -7.05 8.01 -11.98
C VAL A 169 -7.90 7.99 -13.25
N ASP A 170 -8.35 6.82 -13.66
CA ASP A 170 -9.23 6.68 -14.82
C ASP A 170 -10.69 6.41 -14.44
N ARG A 171 -10.95 6.06 -13.18
CA ARG A 171 -12.28 5.84 -12.63
C ARG A 171 -12.35 6.10 -11.13
N ALA A 172 -13.47 6.70 -10.69
CA ALA A 172 -13.81 6.84 -9.29
C ALA A 172 -15.30 6.47 -9.10
N PHE A 173 -15.54 5.55 -8.16
CA PHE A 173 -16.88 5.14 -7.74
C PHE A 173 -17.11 5.67 -6.33
N MET A 174 -17.95 6.70 -6.19
CA MET A 174 -18.23 7.28 -4.89
C MET A 174 -19.28 6.48 -4.15
N PHE A 175 -19.03 6.22 -2.87
CA PHE A 175 -19.98 5.61 -1.95
C PHE A 175 -20.83 6.70 -1.27
N ARG A 176 -21.79 6.29 -0.45
CA ARG A 176 -22.58 7.25 0.32
C ARG A 176 -21.74 7.83 1.45
N PHE A 177 -21.97 9.08 1.77
CA PHE A 177 -21.36 9.69 2.96
C PHE A 177 -21.73 8.88 4.22
N GLY A 178 -20.72 8.51 4.99
CA GLY A 178 -20.88 7.68 6.20
C GLY A 178 -20.81 6.17 5.97
N ASP A 179 -20.73 5.69 4.72
CA ASP A 179 -20.39 4.29 4.44
C ASP A 179 -19.00 3.98 5.04
N ARG A 180 -18.82 2.74 5.50
CA ARG A 180 -17.54 2.27 6.02
C ARG A 180 -16.85 1.43 4.96
N ALA A 181 -15.92 2.04 4.27
CA ALA A 181 -15.16 1.37 3.23
C ALA A 181 -13.73 1.10 3.68
N SER A 182 -13.23 -0.09 3.38
CA SER A 182 -11.84 -0.48 3.66
C SER A 182 -11.45 -1.63 2.75
N GLU A 183 -10.17 -1.92 2.68
CA GLU A 183 -9.55 -3.07 2.05
C GLU A 183 -10.03 -3.42 0.64
N VAL A 184 -9.09 -3.57 -0.26
CA VAL A 184 -9.29 -4.21 -1.56
C VAL A 184 -8.38 -5.43 -1.68
N CYS A 185 -8.87 -6.47 -2.32
CA CYS A 185 -8.05 -7.61 -2.73
C CYS A 185 -8.56 -8.19 -4.04
N LEU A 186 -7.75 -9.01 -4.68
CA LEU A 186 -8.07 -9.66 -5.94
C LEU A 186 -8.09 -11.19 -5.76
N ASN A 187 -8.86 -11.88 -6.60
CA ASN A 187 -8.74 -13.33 -6.75
C ASN A 187 -7.39 -13.73 -7.35
N GLY A 188 -7.10 -15.03 -7.39
CA GLY A 188 -5.83 -15.56 -7.92
C GLY A 188 -5.57 -15.24 -9.40
N THR A 189 -6.62 -15.03 -10.23
CA THR A 189 -6.49 -14.62 -11.64
C THR A 189 -6.41 -13.12 -11.84
N ARG A 190 -6.59 -12.35 -10.77
CA ARG A 190 -6.57 -10.88 -10.73
C ARG A 190 -7.55 -10.20 -11.70
N ASP A 191 -8.72 -10.79 -11.88
CA ASP A 191 -9.81 -10.29 -12.72
C ASP A 191 -11.09 -10.02 -11.93
N THR A 192 -11.14 -10.42 -10.67
CA THR A 192 -12.25 -10.17 -9.75
C THR A 192 -11.72 -9.41 -8.54
N LEU A 193 -12.26 -8.22 -8.33
CA LEU A 193 -11.96 -7.36 -7.19
C LEU A 193 -12.95 -7.64 -6.06
N TYR A 194 -12.43 -7.75 -4.84
CA TYR A 194 -13.19 -7.74 -3.60
C TYR A 194 -12.86 -6.47 -2.82
N PHE A 195 -13.86 -5.86 -2.22
CA PHE A 195 -13.69 -4.71 -1.33
C PHE A 195 -14.71 -4.76 -0.19
N ILE A 196 -14.40 -4.11 0.91
CA ILE A 196 -15.29 -3.99 2.05
C ILE A 196 -16.01 -2.64 1.98
N LYS A 197 -17.34 -2.70 2.06
CA LYS A 197 -18.24 -1.57 2.27
C LYS A 197 -19.45 -2.10 3.03
N ASP A 198 -19.40 -2.04 4.36
CA ASP A 198 -20.34 -2.71 5.29
C ASP A 198 -20.34 -4.24 5.19
N HIS A 199 -20.27 -4.77 3.99
CA HIS A 199 -20.15 -6.20 3.65
C HIS A 199 -18.97 -6.40 2.70
N VAL A 200 -18.68 -7.65 2.38
CA VAL A 200 -17.72 -7.99 1.32
C VAL A 200 -18.43 -7.90 -0.04
N TRP A 201 -18.00 -7.00 -0.87
CA TRP A 201 -18.49 -6.81 -2.23
C TRP A 201 -17.50 -7.42 -3.23
N ARG A 202 -18.00 -7.85 -4.37
CA ARG A 202 -17.14 -8.32 -5.48
C ARG A 202 -17.60 -7.74 -6.81
N MET A 203 -16.66 -7.50 -7.71
CA MET A 203 -16.93 -7.05 -9.08
C MET A 203 -15.85 -7.54 -10.05
N ASP A 204 -16.21 -7.68 -11.33
CA ASP A 204 -15.23 -7.83 -12.41
C ASP A 204 -14.44 -6.53 -12.52
N VAL A 205 -13.13 -6.61 -12.61
CA VAL A 205 -12.24 -5.42 -12.71
C VAL A 205 -12.48 -4.58 -13.98
N ARG A 206 -13.20 -5.12 -14.96
CA ARG A 206 -13.60 -4.40 -16.18
C ARG A 206 -14.93 -3.67 -16.04
N SER A 207 -15.67 -3.88 -14.94
CA SER A 207 -16.95 -3.24 -14.73
C SER A 207 -16.82 -1.72 -14.69
N GLU A 208 -17.77 -1.06 -15.32
CA GLU A 208 -17.88 0.40 -15.38
C GLU A 208 -18.88 0.97 -14.34
N SER A 209 -19.47 0.09 -13.53
CA SER A 209 -20.39 0.43 -12.45
C SER A 209 -20.16 -0.47 -11.22
N LEU A 210 -20.55 0.06 -10.06
CA LEU A 210 -20.58 -0.75 -8.84
C LEU A 210 -21.62 -1.86 -8.93
N PRO A 211 -21.38 -3.01 -8.28
CA PRO A 211 -22.38 -4.06 -8.17
C PRO A 211 -23.59 -3.59 -7.36
N GLU A 212 -24.76 -4.11 -7.67
CA GLU A 212 -26.02 -3.79 -6.96
C GLU A 212 -26.15 -4.53 -5.63
N LYS A 213 -25.45 -5.64 -5.47
CA LYS A 213 -25.47 -6.52 -4.28
C LYS A 213 -24.06 -6.94 -3.90
N PRO A 214 -23.79 -7.20 -2.59
CA PRO A 214 -22.56 -7.80 -2.12
C PRO A 214 -22.30 -9.18 -2.72
#